data_7924b48125d748643ca8d43798a16530
#
_entry.id   7924b48125d748643ca8d43798a16530
#
_cell.length_a   1.000
_cell.length_b   1.000
_cell.length_c   1.000
_cell.angle_alpha   90.00
_cell.angle_beta   90.00
_cell.angle_gamma   90.00
#
_symmetry.space_group_name_H-M   'P 1'
#
loop_
_entity.id
_entity.type
_entity.pdbx_description
1 polymer ?
#
loop_
_entity_poly.entity_id
_entity_poly.type
_entity_poly.pdbx_seq_one_letter_code
_entity_poly.pdbx_strand_id
1 'polypeptide(L)'
;TDEHPFAVHVDSCVSPWDANNRIVRIGIQGKEIVREQRPATNLVFLLDVSGSMNNANKLPLLKQSMQYLLEELNENDTVSIVVYAGASGLALPATKVDDIGRQKILEKMNSLNAGGSTAGGQGIQLAYKQAQENFKKEGVNRVILATDGDFNVGVSDNASLTKMVKEKAKSGTYISVLGFGSG
;
A
#
# COMPACT_ATOMS: atom_id res chain seq x y z
N THR A 1 10.09 1.86 28.21
CA THR A 1 9.22 1.63 27.03
C THR A 1 9.98 1.55 25.71
N ASP A 2 11.32 1.73 25.71
CA ASP A 2 12.08 1.83 24.44
C ASP A 2 12.38 0.49 23.76
N GLU A 3 12.29 -0.62 24.47
CA GLU A 3 12.58 -1.96 23.91
C GLU A 3 11.35 -2.71 23.40
N HIS A 4 10.13 -2.34 23.85
CA HIS A 4 8.92 -3.07 23.49
C HIS A 4 8.08 -2.30 22.46
N PRO A 5 7.46 -3.00 21.48
CA PRO A 5 6.63 -2.35 20.44
C PRO A 5 5.30 -1.81 20.98
N PHE A 6 4.92 -2.17 22.21
CA PHE A 6 3.71 -1.67 22.86
C PHE A 6 3.87 -1.67 24.38
N ALA A 7 3.05 -0.85 25.06
CA ALA A 7 2.88 -0.85 26.51
C ALA A 7 1.47 -1.37 26.85
N VAL A 8 1.36 -2.07 27.98
CA VAL A 8 0.08 -2.55 28.52
C VAL A 8 -0.17 -1.85 29.86
N HIS A 9 -1.31 -1.20 29.99
CA HIS A 9 -1.79 -0.59 31.22
C HIS A 9 -3.02 -1.36 31.71
N VAL A 10 -2.99 -1.77 32.98
CA VAL A 10 -4.10 -2.50 33.61
C VAL A 10 -4.56 -1.74 34.83
N ASP A 11 -5.81 -1.37 34.86
CA ASP A 11 -6.48 -0.73 36.00
C ASP A 11 -7.66 -1.58 36.42
N SER A 12 -8.00 -1.56 37.71
CA SER A 12 -9.20 -2.21 38.19
C SER A 12 -9.92 -1.36 39.25
N CYS A 13 -11.24 -1.39 39.21
CA CYS A 13 -12.09 -0.78 40.23
C CYS A 13 -13.25 -1.71 40.62
N VAL A 14 -13.91 -1.41 41.75
CA VAL A 14 -15.14 -2.11 42.13
C VAL A 14 -16.22 -1.73 41.12
N SER A 15 -17.04 -2.70 40.71
CA SER A 15 -18.17 -2.44 39.82
C SER A 15 -19.19 -1.54 40.51
N PRO A 16 -19.65 -0.44 39.85
CA PRO A 16 -20.68 0.41 40.40
C PRO A 16 -22.08 -0.24 40.41
N TRP A 17 -22.24 -1.35 39.69
CA TRP A 17 -23.53 -2.09 39.61
C TRP A 17 -23.61 -3.29 40.57
N ASP A 18 -22.45 -3.84 40.97
CA ASP A 18 -22.38 -4.98 41.92
C ASP A 18 -21.03 -4.95 42.65
N ALA A 19 -21.07 -4.67 43.95
CA ALA A 19 -19.87 -4.56 44.78
C ALA A 19 -19.04 -5.84 44.91
N ASN A 20 -19.61 -7.00 44.58
CA ASN A 20 -18.89 -8.28 44.57
C ASN A 20 -18.05 -8.47 43.29
N ASN A 21 -18.27 -7.67 42.27
CA ASN A 21 -17.57 -7.72 40.99
C ASN A 21 -16.56 -6.56 40.82
N ARG A 22 -15.54 -6.78 40.01
CA ARG A 22 -14.57 -5.75 39.64
C ARG A 22 -14.59 -5.53 38.14
N ILE A 23 -14.46 -4.28 37.71
CA ILE A 23 -14.20 -3.91 36.32
C ILE A 23 -12.68 -3.87 36.15
N VAL A 24 -12.18 -4.54 35.13
CA VAL A 24 -10.77 -4.48 34.73
C VAL A 24 -10.70 -3.81 33.37
N ARG A 25 -9.91 -2.72 33.29
CA ARG A 25 -9.58 -2.05 32.03
C ARG A 25 -8.18 -2.47 31.60
N ILE A 26 -8.05 -3.01 30.40
CA ILE A 26 -6.76 -3.32 29.80
C ILE A 26 -6.58 -2.35 28.62
N GLY A 27 -5.62 -1.44 28.73
CA GLY A 27 -5.22 -0.52 27.68
C GLY A 27 -3.93 -0.99 27.01
N ILE A 28 -3.90 -1.01 25.70
CA ILE A 28 -2.70 -1.30 24.92
C ILE A 28 -2.35 -0.04 24.13
N GLN A 29 -1.13 0.45 24.33
CA GLN A 29 -0.58 1.62 23.64
C GLN A 29 0.58 1.18 22.75
N GLY A 30 0.47 1.38 21.44
CA GLY A 30 1.56 1.18 20.49
C GLY A 30 2.66 2.23 20.66
N LYS A 31 3.88 1.88 20.29
CA LYS A 31 4.99 2.83 20.21
C LYS A 31 4.72 3.84 19.10
N GLU A 32 4.83 5.13 19.41
CA GLU A 32 4.82 6.18 18.39
C GLU A 32 6.10 6.13 17.58
N ILE A 33 5.97 6.14 16.26
CA ILE A 33 7.09 6.25 15.32
C ILE A 33 7.19 7.72 14.91
N VAL A 34 8.29 8.36 15.31
CA VAL A 34 8.59 9.73 14.89
C VAL A 34 8.84 9.74 13.39
N ARG A 35 8.15 10.60 12.64
CA ARG A 35 8.19 10.63 11.15
C ARG A 35 9.61 10.73 10.59
N GLU A 36 10.46 11.54 11.22
CA GLU A 36 11.84 11.78 10.80
C GLU A 36 12.76 10.56 11.02
N GLN A 37 12.37 9.66 11.90
CA GLN A 37 13.14 8.45 12.27
C GLN A 37 12.63 7.17 11.58
N ARG A 38 11.56 7.26 10.78
CA ARG A 38 11.06 6.09 10.08
C ARG A 38 12.01 5.65 8.96
N PRO A 39 12.15 4.34 8.72
CA PRO A 39 12.94 3.84 7.59
C PRO A 39 12.44 4.40 6.25
N ALA A 40 13.38 4.66 5.35
CA ALA A 40 13.05 5.08 3.99
C ALA A 40 12.19 4.03 3.30
N THR A 41 11.21 4.48 2.52
CA THR A 41 10.20 3.63 1.92
C THR A 41 10.35 3.61 0.39
N ASN A 42 10.23 2.42 -0.20
CA ASN A 42 10.12 2.19 -1.62
C ASN A 42 8.72 1.66 -1.91
N LEU A 43 7.86 2.53 -2.44
CA LEU A 43 6.47 2.21 -2.79
C LEU A 43 6.33 2.01 -4.29
N VAL A 44 5.73 0.88 -4.67
CA VAL A 44 5.33 0.63 -6.05
C VAL A 44 3.82 0.51 -6.10
N PHE A 45 3.16 1.48 -6.72
CA PHE A 45 1.74 1.40 -6.98
C PHE A 45 1.48 0.54 -8.21
N LEU A 46 0.63 -0.48 -8.06
CA LEU A 46 0.10 -1.29 -9.14
C LEU A 46 -1.38 -0.98 -9.27
N LEU A 47 -1.73 -0.20 -10.27
CA LEU A 47 -3.04 0.43 -10.39
C LEU A 47 -3.84 -0.21 -11.54
N ASP A 48 -5.04 -0.64 -11.21
CA ASP A 48 -6.07 -0.97 -12.18
C ASP A 48 -6.56 0.32 -12.84
N VAL A 49 -6.39 0.41 -14.15
CA VAL A 49 -6.95 1.51 -14.97
C VAL A 49 -7.91 0.96 -16.04
N SER A 50 -8.51 -0.22 -15.81
CA SER A 50 -9.54 -0.78 -16.68
C SER A 50 -10.79 0.10 -16.73
N GLY A 51 -11.65 -0.13 -17.73
CA GLY A 51 -12.87 0.64 -17.91
C GLY A 51 -13.83 0.60 -16.71
N SER A 52 -13.85 -0.52 -15.95
CA SER A 52 -14.64 -0.68 -14.73
C SER A 52 -14.23 0.27 -13.61
N MET A 53 -12.98 0.74 -13.60
CA MET A 53 -12.48 1.74 -12.66
C MET A 53 -12.97 3.17 -12.92
N ASN A 54 -13.73 3.40 -14.01
CA ASN A 54 -14.28 4.72 -14.37
C ASN A 54 -15.53 5.07 -13.56
N ASN A 55 -15.37 5.18 -12.23
CA ASN A 55 -16.44 5.60 -11.33
C ASN A 55 -15.84 6.50 -10.23
N ALA A 56 -16.62 7.45 -9.70
CA ALA A 56 -16.18 8.42 -8.71
C ALA A 56 -15.60 7.78 -7.44
N ASN A 57 -16.12 6.62 -7.02
CA ASN A 57 -15.66 5.86 -5.85
C ASN A 57 -14.55 4.83 -6.16
N LYS A 58 -13.97 4.86 -7.35
CA LYS A 58 -12.88 3.97 -7.80
C LYS A 58 -11.63 4.77 -8.16
N LEU A 59 -11.25 4.90 -9.43
CA LEU A 59 -10.01 5.60 -9.83
C LEU A 59 -9.90 7.05 -9.33
N PRO A 60 -10.96 7.89 -9.37
CA PRO A 60 -10.89 9.23 -8.80
C PRO A 60 -10.62 9.24 -7.29
N LEU A 61 -11.29 8.37 -6.52
CA LEU A 61 -11.05 8.22 -5.08
C LEU A 61 -9.63 7.70 -4.79
N LEU A 62 -9.15 6.75 -5.58
CA LEU A 62 -7.79 6.24 -5.49
C LEU A 62 -6.77 7.36 -5.69
N LYS A 63 -6.92 8.19 -6.73
CA LYS A 63 -6.03 9.35 -6.98
C LYS A 63 -5.99 10.29 -5.77
N GLN A 64 -7.14 10.60 -5.18
CA GLN A 64 -7.24 11.44 -4.00
C GLN A 64 -6.52 10.81 -2.80
N SER A 65 -6.72 9.51 -2.57
CA SER A 65 -6.07 8.77 -1.48
C SER A 65 -4.55 8.75 -1.65
N MET A 66 -4.06 8.61 -2.88
CA MET A 66 -2.62 8.66 -3.18
C MET A 66 -2.03 10.06 -2.94
N GLN A 67 -2.77 11.14 -3.17
CA GLN A 67 -2.32 12.50 -2.84
C GLN A 67 -2.08 12.65 -1.33
N TYR A 68 -3.02 12.20 -0.50
CA TYR A 68 -2.83 12.21 0.96
C TYR A 68 -1.64 11.35 1.40
N LEU A 69 -1.50 10.15 0.81
CA LEU A 69 -0.34 9.32 1.12
C LEU A 69 0.98 10.01 0.73
N LEU A 70 1.00 10.71 -0.39
CA LEU A 70 2.20 11.41 -0.84
C LEU A 70 2.61 12.55 0.12
N GLU A 71 1.66 13.18 0.83
CA GLU A 71 1.93 14.18 1.88
C GLU A 71 2.66 13.57 3.09
N GLU A 72 2.42 12.29 3.36
CA GLU A 72 3.06 11.54 4.46
C GLU A 72 4.46 11.03 4.13
N LEU A 73 4.87 11.07 2.86
CA LEU A 73 6.19 10.64 2.41
C LEU A 73 7.21 11.78 2.52
N ASN A 74 8.49 11.43 2.56
CA ASN A 74 9.60 12.38 2.62
C ASN A 74 10.63 12.14 1.51
N GLU A 75 11.65 12.99 1.41
CA GLU A 75 12.67 12.97 0.37
C GLU A 75 13.53 11.68 0.31
N ASN A 76 13.53 10.87 1.38
CA ASN A 76 14.23 9.59 1.40
C ASN A 76 13.40 8.47 0.77
N ASP A 77 12.12 8.73 0.50
CA ASP A 77 11.21 7.77 -0.09
C ASP A 77 11.27 7.79 -1.62
N THR A 78 10.84 6.69 -2.21
CA THR A 78 10.67 6.56 -3.66
C THR A 78 9.30 6.00 -4.00
N VAL A 79 8.72 6.50 -5.08
CA VAL A 79 7.44 6.07 -5.63
C VAL A 79 7.63 5.65 -7.07
N SER A 80 7.07 4.50 -7.44
CA SER A 80 6.89 4.04 -8.82
C SER A 80 5.41 3.80 -9.09
N ILE A 81 4.98 3.97 -10.32
CA ILE A 81 3.60 3.67 -10.73
C ILE A 81 3.62 2.70 -11.91
N VAL A 82 3.04 1.54 -11.71
CA VAL A 82 2.74 0.54 -12.72
C VAL A 82 1.23 0.53 -12.92
N VAL A 83 0.78 0.54 -14.16
CA VAL A 83 -0.63 0.45 -14.50
C VAL A 83 -0.91 -0.84 -15.26
N TYR A 84 -2.13 -1.34 -15.14
CA TYR A 84 -2.60 -2.43 -15.97
C TYR A 84 -4.05 -2.20 -16.42
N ALA A 85 -4.26 -2.39 -17.74
CA ALA A 85 -5.53 -2.49 -18.43
C ALA A 85 -5.20 -2.97 -19.83
N GLY A 86 -5.78 -4.05 -20.33
CA GLY A 86 -5.43 -4.61 -21.65
C GLY A 86 -3.95 -4.95 -21.88
N ALA A 87 -3.06 -4.07 -21.41
CA ALA A 87 -1.62 -4.28 -21.30
C ALA A 87 -1.13 -3.68 -19.97
N SER A 88 0.02 -4.16 -19.48
CA SER A 88 0.68 -3.57 -18.32
C SER A 88 1.82 -2.65 -18.77
N GLY A 89 2.06 -1.57 -18.02
CA GLY A 89 3.11 -0.64 -18.34
C GLY A 89 3.65 0.11 -17.12
N LEU A 90 4.93 0.50 -17.20
CA LEU A 90 5.56 1.38 -16.22
C LEU A 90 5.14 2.83 -16.55
N ALA A 91 4.18 3.34 -15.78
CA ALA A 91 3.67 4.69 -15.96
C ALA A 91 4.61 5.75 -15.37
N LEU A 92 5.25 5.44 -14.24
CA LEU A 92 6.25 6.28 -13.62
C LEU A 92 7.38 5.40 -13.07
N PRO A 93 8.63 5.57 -13.51
CA PRO A 93 9.78 4.90 -12.90
C PRO A 93 10.01 5.40 -11.47
N ALA A 94 10.88 4.72 -10.72
CA ALA A 94 11.19 5.09 -9.35
C ALA A 94 11.64 6.56 -9.27
N THR A 95 10.85 7.35 -8.58
CA THR A 95 11.01 8.79 -8.44
C THR A 95 11.12 9.13 -6.96
N LYS A 96 12.15 9.87 -6.55
CA LYS A 96 12.29 10.38 -5.19
C LYS A 96 11.13 11.32 -4.85
N VAL A 97 10.74 11.36 -3.58
CA VAL A 97 9.65 12.24 -3.09
C VAL A 97 10.23 13.58 -2.58
N ASP A 98 11.21 14.15 -3.30
CA ASP A 98 11.60 15.55 -3.16
C ASP A 98 10.59 16.48 -3.85
N ASP A 99 10.78 17.78 -3.77
CA ASP A 99 9.82 18.77 -4.30
C ASP A 99 9.54 18.55 -5.80
N ILE A 100 10.58 18.31 -6.60
CA ILE A 100 10.45 18.07 -8.06
C ILE A 100 9.79 16.72 -8.32
N GLY A 101 10.22 15.69 -7.62
CA GLY A 101 9.67 14.35 -7.77
C GLY A 101 8.21 14.26 -7.32
N ARG A 102 7.85 14.95 -6.24
CA ARG A 102 6.47 15.05 -5.77
C ARG A 102 5.55 15.63 -6.84
N GLN A 103 5.98 16.70 -7.50
CA GLN A 103 5.22 17.28 -8.60
C GLN A 103 5.06 16.30 -9.77
N LYS A 104 6.13 15.62 -10.19
CA LYS A 104 6.09 14.60 -11.26
C LYS A 104 5.15 13.43 -10.92
N ILE A 105 5.16 12.97 -9.67
CA ILE A 105 4.28 11.91 -9.20
C ILE A 105 2.83 12.38 -9.30
N LEU A 106 2.51 13.57 -8.80
CA LEU A 106 1.16 14.16 -8.85
C LEU A 106 0.66 14.36 -10.29
N GLU A 107 1.49 14.92 -11.16
CA GLU A 107 1.15 15.11 -12.58
C GLU A 107 0.84 13.76 -13.25
N LYS A 108 1.69 12.75 -12.99
CA LYS A 108 1.47 11.42 -13.56
C LYS A 108 0.19 10.77 -13.03
N MET A 109 -0.06 10.83 -11.71
CA MET A 109 -1.29 10.33 -11.12
C MET A 109 -2.53 10.99 -11.72
N ASN A 110 -2.50 12.31 -11.87
CA ASN A 110 -3.62 13.07 -12.42
C ASN A 110 -3.88 12.73 -13.89
N SER A 111 -2.84 12.40 -14.65
CA SER A 111 -2.95 12.01 -16.06
C SER A 111 -3.52 10.61 -16.31
N LEU A 112 -3.62 9.75 -15.27
CA LEU A 112 -4.17 8.42 -15.43
C LEU A 112 -5.67 8.49 -15.74
N ASN A 113 -6.12 7.68 -16.68
CA ASN A 113 -7.52 7.58 -17.07
C ASN A 113 -7.92 6.11 -17.13
N ALA A 114 -9.15 5.83 -16.70
CA ALA A 114 -9.71 4.50 -16.82
C ALA A 114 -10.10 4.23 -18.29
N GLY A 115 -9.71 3.06 -18.81
CA GLY A 115 -10.05 2.60 -20.16
C GLY A 115 -9.33 1.29 -20.50
N GLY A 116 -9.87 0.53 -21.46
CA GLY A 116 -9.32 -0.73 -21.89
C GLY A 116 -9.86 -1.96 -21.13
N SER A 117 -9.40 -3.16 -21.54
CA SER A 117 -9.74 -4.43 -20.92
C SER A 117 -8.72 -4.82 -19.85
N THR A 118 -9.11 -5.69 -18.92
CA THR A 118 -8.26 -6.08 -17.79
C THR A 118 -7.31 -7.22 -18.18
N ALA A 119 -5.99 -6.97 -18.18
CA ALA A 119 -4.95 -7.99 -18.34
C ALA A 119 -3.83 -7.74 -17.30
N GLY A 120 -4.06 -8.18 -16.06
CA GLY A 120 -3.22 -7.83 -14.90
C GLY A 120 -1.96 -8.67 -14.71
N GLY A 121 -1.79 -9.81 -15.43
CA GLY A 121 -0.76 -10.79 -15.10
C GLY A 121 0.67 -10.35 -15.23
N GLN A 122 0.95 -9.53 -16.20
CA GLN A 122 2.29 -8.93 -16.36
C GLN A 122 2.50 -7.74 -15.41
N GLY A 123 1.42 -7.11 -14.94
CA GLY A 123 1.48 -5.95 -14.06
C GLY A 123 2.13 -6.27 -12.71
N ILE A 124 1.74 -7.38 -12.07
CA ILE A 124 2.29 -7.74 -10.76
C ILE A 124 3.78 -8.12 -10.86
N GLN A 125 4.19 -8.78 -11.93
CA GLN A 125 5.60 -9.11 -12.16
C GLN A 125 6.42 -7.84 -12.36
N LEU A 126 5.90 -6.90 -13.15
CA LEU A 126 6.54 -5.61 -13.39
C LEU A 126 6.63 -4.79 -12.11
N ALA A 127 5.57 -4.77 -11.28
CA ALA A 127 5.58 -4.08 -10.00
C ALA A 127 6.64 -4.65 -9.05
N TYR A 128 6.73 -5.97 -8.92
CA TYR A 128 7.78 -6.60 -8.12
C TYR A 128 9.19 -6.38 -8.69
N LYS A 129 9.33 -6.34 -10.01
CA LYS A 129 10.61 -5.99 -10.67
C LYS A 129 11.02 -4.57 -10.27
N GLN A 130 10.11 -3.59 -10.37
CA GLN A 130 10.38 -2.21 -9.95
C GLN A 130 10.72 -2.12 -8.46
N ALA A 131 10.02 -2.86 -7.61
CA ALA A 131 10.32 -2.90 -6.18
C ALA A 131 11.72 -3.45 -5.90
N GLN A 132 12.16 -4.44 -6.67
CA GLN A 132 13.47 -5.07 -6.50
C GLN A 132 14.62 -4.23 -7.05
N GLU A 133 14.44 -3.58 -8.20
CA GLU A 133 15.43 -2.68 -8.80
C GLU A 133 15.75 -1.46 -7.91
N ASN A 134 14.77 -1.05 -7.08
CA ASN A 134 14.89 0.10 -6.18
C ASN A 134 14.84 -0.31 -4.70
N PHE A 135 15.26 -1.52 -4.39
CA PHE A 135 15.14 -2.10 -3.06
C PHE A 135 15.96 -1.34 -2.02
N LYS A 136 15.32 -0.99 -0.92
CA LYS A 136 15.94 -0.34 0.25
C LYS A 136 16.22 -1.39 1.32
N LYS A 137 17.50 -1.74 1.52
CA LYS A 137 17.94 -2.84 2.40
C LYS A 137 17.48 -2.68 3.85
N GLU A 138 17.51 -1.46 4.37
CA GLU A 138 17.11 -1.13 5.75
C GLU A 138 15.79 -0.35 5.78
N GLY A 139 15.02 -0.42 4.69
CA GLY A 139 13.81 0.32 4.47
C GLY A 139 12.59 -0.57 4.31
N VAL A 140 11.47 0.08 4.03
CA VAL A 140 10.20 -0.57 3.73
C VAL A 140 10.06 -0.69 2.22
N ASN A 141 9.91 -1.92 1.70
CA ASN A 141 9.66 -2.17 0.28
C ASN A 141 8.27 -2.77 0.12
N ARG A 142 7.38 -2.06 -0.56
CA ARG A 142 5.98 -2.44 -0.64
C ARG A 142 5.36 -2.16 -2.00
N VAL A 143 4.66 -3.17 -2.53
CA VAL A 143 3.73 -3.01 -3.64
C VAL A 143 2.35 -2.69 -3.06
N ILE A 144 1.67 -1.70 -3.61
CA ILE A 144 0.28 -1.37 -3.27
C ILE A 144 -0.55 -1.62 -4.52
N LEU A 145 -1.31 -2.71 -4.50
CA LEU A 145 -2.24 -3.07 -5.56
C LEU A 145 -3.59 -2.41 -5.29
N ALA A 146 -4.10 -1.66 -6.26
CA ALA A 146 -5.45 -1.09 -6.24
C ALA A 146 -6.27 -1.68 -7.38
N THR A 147 -7.41 -2.29 -7.07
CA THR A 147 -8.28 -3.01 -8.02
C THR A 147 -9.74 -2.94 -7.57
N ASP A 148 -10.66 -3.11 -8.50
CA ASP A 148 -12.10 -3.24 -8.19
C ASP A 148 -12.61 -4.70 -8.13
N GLY A 149 -11.68 -5.66 -8.10
CA GLY A 149 -11.96 -7.08 -7.91
C GLY A 149 -11.69 -7.96 -9.13
N ASP A 150 -11.76 -7.42 -10.34
CA ASP A 150 -11.46 -8.15 -11.59
C ASP A 150 -9.95 -8.26 -11.84
N PHE A 151 -9.21 -8.70 -10.79
CA PHE A 151 -7.77 -8.86 -10.88
C PHE A 151 -7.42 -10.16 -11.63
N ASN A 152 -7.50 -10.11 -12.95
CA ASN A 152 -7.10 -11.24 -13.80
C ASN A 152 -5.59 -11.17 -14.06
N VAL A 153 -4.81 -11.78 -13.18
CA VAL A 153 -3.34 -11.66 -13.11
C VAL A 153 -2.59 -12.45 -14.21
N GLY A 154 -3.28 -13.14 -15.13
CA GLY A 154 -2.59 -13.95 -16.14
C GLY A 154 -1.72 -15.09 -15.57
N VAL A 155 -1.61 -15.18 -14.25
CA VAL A 155 -1.10 -16.35 -13.53
C VAL A 155 -2.31 -17.25 -13.34
N SER A 156 -2.30 -18.39 -13.95
CA SER A 156 -3.47 -19.24 -14.19
C SER A 156 -4.15 -19.82 -12.95
N ASP A 157 -3.64 -19.56 -11.74
CA ASP A 157 -4.26 -20.02 -10.49
C ASP A 157 -3.84 -19.18 -9.25
N ASN A 158 -4.72 -19.14 -8.27
CA ASN A 158 -4.50 -18.48 -6.97
C ASN A 158 -3.31 -19.08 -6.20
N ALA A 159 -2.95 -20.33 -6.43
CA ALA A 159 -1.85 -20.98 -5.74
C ALA A 159 -0.49 -20.46 -6.20
N SER A 160 -0.32 -20.27 -7.51
CA SER A 160 0.90 -19.67 -8.09
C SER A 160 1.08 -18.22 -7.66
N LEU A 161 0.00 -17.43 -7.61
CA LEU A 161 0.03 -16.06 -7.10
C LEU A 161 0.42 -16.03 -5.62
N THR A 162 -0.21 -16.86 -4.81
CA THR A 162 0.09 -16.96 -3.38
C THR A 162 1.55 -17.38 -3.14
N LYS A 163 2.07 -18.33 -3.91
CA LYS A 163 3.47 -18.78 -3.83
C LYS A 163 4.41 -17.62 -4.15
N MET A 164 4.17 -16.91 -5.26
CA MET A 164 4.98 -15.75 -5.66
C MET A 164 4.99 -14.66 -4.58
N VAL A 165 3.84 -14.29 -4.04
CA VAL A 165 3.73 -13.28 -2.97
C VAL A 165 4.51 -13.71 -1.73
N LYS A 166 4.39 -14.97 -1.31
CA LYS A 166 5.15 -15.52 -0.18
C LYS A 166 6.66 -15.50 -0.40
N GLU A 167 7.12 -15.83 -1.61
CA GLU A 167 8.55 -15.77 -1.96
C GLU A 167 9.07 -14.32 -1.95
N LYS A 168 8.31 -13.39 -2.50
CA LYS A 168 8.67 -11.96 -2.49
C LYS A 168 8.67 -11.37 -1.07
N ALA A 169 7.73 -11.77 -0.22
CA ALA A 169 7.72 -11.38 1.20
C ALA A 169 8.97 -11.88 1.94
N LYS A 170 9.44 -13.11 1.67
CA LYS A 170 10.70 -13.63 2.23
C LYS A 170 11.92 -12.80 1.80
N SER A 171 11.89 -12.20 0.61
CA SER A 171 12.94 -11.30 0.12
C SER A 171 12.78 -9.84 0.57
N GLY A 172 11.82 -9.56 1.49
CA GLY A 172 11.61 -8.23 2.07
C GLY A 172 10.71 -7.31 1.27
N THR A 173 10.04 -7.79 0.22
CA THR A 173 9.06 -7.00 -0.55
C THR A 173 7.65 -7.48 -0.26
N TYR A 174 6.85 -6.64 0.39
CA TYR A 174 5.47 -6.96 0.79
C TYR A 174 4.46 -6.38 -0.19
N ILE A 175 3.24 -6.92 -0.16
CA ILE A 175 2.10 -6.38 -0.92
C ILE A 175 0.96 -6.02 0.01
N SER A 176 0.29 -4.90 -0.28
CA SER A 176 -1.02 -4.54 0.26
C SER A 176 -2.01 -4.45 -0.88
N VAL A 177 -3.22 -4.89 -0.65
CA VAL A 177 -4.30 -4.86 -1.65
C VAL A 177 -5.40 -3.93 -1.16
N LEU A 178 -5.78 -2.97 -2.00
CA LEU A 178 -6.88 -2.04 -1.79
C LEU A 178 -7.99 -2.38 -2.78
N GLY A 179 -9.13 -2.83 -2.26
CA GLY A 179 -10.34 -3.08 -3.05
C GLY A 179 -11.19 -1.82 -3.16
N PHE A 180 -11.64 -1.50 -4.36
CA PHE A 180 -12.52 -0.37 -4.65
C PHE A 180 -13.85 -0.85 -5.22
N GLY A 181 -14.93 -0.21 -4.83
CA GLY A 181 -16.29 -0.54 -5.29
C GLY A 181 -17.22 -0.91 -4.16
N SER A 182 -18.49 -1.11 -4.50
CA SER A 182 -19.53 -1.64 -3.63
C SER A 182 -19.79 -3.09 -4.03
N GLY A 183 -19.38 -4.03 -3.21
CA GLY A 183 -19.75 -5.44 -3.33
C GLY A 183 -20.55 -5.87 -2.14
#